data_ad0f726b745faaeffdbb9fc066a466ad
#
_entry.id   ad0f726b745faaeffdbb9fc066a466ad
#
_cell.length_a   1.000
_cell.length_b   1.000
_cell.length_c   1.000
_cell.angle_alpha   90.00
_cell.angle_beta   90.00
_cell.angle_gamma   90.00
#
_symmetry.space_group_name_H-M   'P 1'
#
loop_
_entity.id
_entity.type
_entity.pdbx_description
1 polymer ?
#
loop_
_entity_poly.entity_id
_entity_poly.type
_entity_poly.pdbx_seq_one_letter_code
_entity_poly.pdbx_strand_id
1 'polypeptide(L)'
;MTDLTLAGLNERIGQELGVSDWVAIDQARIDTFASCTGDNQWIHVDVERAKRESPFRGPIAHGYLTLAMVAPLAMQIGIIPKDAAAGLNYGIDKTRFVFWRRYRPAPVCGCASLLPESSRRTAGK
;
A
#
# COMPACT_ATOMS: atom_id res chain seq x y z
N MET A 1 -8.99 -12.24 12.27
CA MET A 1 -7.55 -12.20 12.65
C MET A 1 -6.94 -13.53 12.29
N THR A 2 -5.91 -13.55 11.48
CA THR A 2 -5.22 -14.79 11.09
C THR A 2 -4.39 -15.29 12.28
N ASP A 3 -4.54 -16.59 12.63
CA ASP A 3 -3.68 -17.26 13.64
C ASP A 3 -2.28 -17.56 13.07
N LEU A 4 -1.65 -16.54 12.46
CA LEU A 4 -0.35 -16.67 11.85
C LEU A 4 0.75 -16.77 12.93
N THR A 5 1.65 -17.74 12.77
CA THR A 5 2.84 -17.92 13.62
C THR A 5 4.08 -17.99 12.74
N LEU A 6 5.26 -17.71 13.29
CA LEU A 6 6.53 -17.83 12.56
C LEU A 6 6.74 -19.24 12.00
N ALA A 7 6.41 -20.27 12.78
CA ALA A 7 6.52 -21.66 12.33
C ALA A 7 5.54 -22.01 11.20
N GLY A 8 4.32 -21.41 11.23
CA GLY A 8 3.28 -21.66 10.22
C GLY A 8 3.42 -20.85 8.93
N LEU A 9 4.37 -19.92 8.85
CA LEU A 9 4.54 -19.07 7.66
C LEU A 9 4.77 -19.87 6.37
N ASN A 10 5.59 -20.93 6.45
CA ASN A 10 5.92 -21.74 5.28
C ASN A 10 4.72 -22.47 4.68
N GLU A 11 3.73 -22.81 5.52
CA GLU A 11 2.50 -23.48 5.09
C GLU A 11 1.53 -22.51 4.37
N ARG A 12 1.75 -21.21 4.54
CA ARG A 12 0.95 -20.15 3.94
C ARG A 12 1.51 -19.59 2.64
N ILE A 13 2.67 -20.06 2.20
CA ILE A 13 3.30 -19.62 0.95
C ILE A 13 2.37 -19.89 -0.24
N GLY A 14 2.11 -18.86 -1.05
CA GLY A 14 1.19 -18.92 -2.19
C GLY A 14 -0.29 -18.84 -1.84
N GLN A 15 -0.65 -18.70 -0.56
CA GLN A 15 -2.04 -18.53 -0.11
C GLN A 15 -2.38 -17.05 0.10
N GLU A 16 -3.62 -16.67 -0.20
CA GLU A 16 -4.14 -15.36 0.20
C GLU A 16 -4.31 -15.32 1.72
N LEU A 17 -3.71 -14.32 2.36
CA LEU A 17 -3.80 -14.16 3.82
C LEU A 17 -5.03 -13.38 4.25
N GLY A 18 -5.56 -12.54 3.37
CA GLY A 18 -6.75 -11.74 3.60
C GLY A 18 -6.80 -10.52 2.70
N VAL A 19 -7.91 -9.81 2.77
CA VAL A 19 -8.13 -8.55 2.05
C VAL A 19 -8.46 -7.48 3.07
N SER A 20 -7.77 -6.34 3.01
CA SER A 20 -8.05 -5.20 3.87
C SER A 20 -9.33 -4.47 3.49
N ASP A 21 -9.86 -3.67 4.39
CA ASP A 21 -10.89 -2.71 4.06
C ASP A 21 -10.38 -1.64 3.07
N TRP A 22 -11.32 -1.02 2.37
CA TRP A 22 -11.04 0.11 1.50
C TRP A 22 -10.78 1.36 2.31
N VAL A 23 -9.70 2.07 1.98
CA VAL A 23 -9.32 3.33 2.63
C VAL A 23 -9.35 4.46 1.61
N ALA A 24 -10.06 5.54 1.92
CA ALA A 24 -10.05 6.76 1.12
C ALA A 24 -8.72 7.50 1.30
N ILE A 25 -8.11 7.90 0.19
CA ILE A 25 -6.97 8.81 0.16
C ILE A 25 -7.52 10.17 -0.31
N ASP A 26 -7.88 11.01 0.64
CA ASP A 26 -8.40 12.35 0.40
C ASP A 26 -7.27 13.39 0.18
N GLN A 27 -7.65 14.62 -0.20
CA GLN A 27 -6.69 15.69 -0.45
C GLN A 27 -5.89 16.04 0.80
N ALA A 28 -6.49 16.01 1.97
CA ALA A 28 -5.78 16.33 3.22
C ALA A 28 -4.63 15.34 3.49
N ARG A 29 -4.83 14.06 3.19
CA ARG A 29 -3.79 13.02 3.30
C ARG A 29 -2.69 13.23 2.26
N ILE A 30 -3.05 13.62 1.03
CA ILE A 30 -2.09 13.96 -0.04
C ILE A 30 -1.25 15.16 0.36
N ASP A 31 -1.85 16.23 0.85
CA ASP A 31 -1.16 17.45 1.28
C ASP A 31 -0.22 17.19 2.46
N THR A 32 -0.64 16.35 3.40
CA THR A 32 0.20 15.92 4.52
C THR A 32 1.42 15.14 4.04
N PHE A 33 1.24 14.23 3.10
CA PHE A 33 2.34 13.46 2.51
C PHE A 33 3.29 14.37 1.73
N ALA A 34 2.77 15.30 0.94
CA ALA A 34 3.57 16.30 0.22
C ALA A 34 4.41 17.15 1.17
N SER A 35 3.82 17.63 2.27
CA SER A 35 4.51 18.40 3.31
C SER A 35 5.61 17.58 3.99
N CYS A 36 5.34 16.31 4.29
CA CYS A 36 6.29 15.44 4.97
C CYS A 36 7.51 15.09 4.10
N THR A 37 7.29 14.88 2.79
CA THR A 37 8.31 14.39 1.86
C THR A 37 8.99 15.50 1.05
N GLY A 38 8.34 16.65 0.93
CA GLY A 38 8.76 17.73 0.05
C GLY A 38 8.32 17.54 -1.42
N ASP A 39 7.57 16.50 -1.75
CA ASP A 39 7.03 16.29 -3.10
C ASP A 39 5.76 17.11 -3.32
N ASN A 40 5.95 18.37 -3.65
CA ASN A 40 4.90 19.35 -3.86
C ASN A 40 4.56 19.55 -5.36
N GLN A 41 4.64 18.51 -6.17
CA GLN A 41 4.24 18.61 -7.57
C GLN A 41 2.78 19.05 -7.68
N TRP A 42 2.52 20.01 -8.57
CA TRP A 42 1.18 20.60 -8.75
C TRP A 42 0.07 19.58 -9.02
N ILE A 43 0.41 18.49 -9.68
CA ILE A 43 -0.53 17.41 -10.02
C ILE A 43 -1.12 16.72 -8.76
N HIS A 44 -0.48 16.87 -7.61
CA HIS A 44 -0.91 16.33 -6.34
C HIS A 44 -1.61 17.39 -5.47
N VAL A 45 -1.03 18.59 -5.39
CA VAL A 45 -1.41 19.59 -4.36
C VAL A 45 -2.20 20.78 -4.90
N ASP A 46 -2.09 21.11 -6.19
CA ASP A 46 -2.86 22.21 -6.80
C ASP A 46 -4.14 21.68 -7.45
N VAL A 47 -5.19 21.60 -6.65
CA VAL A 47 -6.47 21.02 -7.05
C VAL A 47 -7.07 21.74 -8.27
N GLU A 48 -7.02 23.08 -8.31
CA GLU A 48 -7.61 23.86 -9.39
C GLU A 48 -6.81 23.75 -10.69
N ARG A 49 -5.50 23.76 -10.59
CA ARG A 49 -4.64 23.52 -11.74
C ARG A 49 -4.80 22.09 -12.25
N ALA A 50 -4.83 21.12 -11.35
CA ALA A 50 -4.99 19.71 -11.71
C ALA A 50 -6.32 19.44 -12.42
N LYS A 51 -7.41 20.10 -12.03
CA LYS A 51 -8.69 20.02 -12.74
C LYS A 51 -8.62 20.55 -14.18
N ARG A 52 -7.85 21.61 -14.41
CA ARG A 52 -7.73 22.23 -15.75
C ARG A 52 -6.73 21.53 -16.65
N GLU A 53 -5.57 21.15 -16.12
CA GLU A 53 -4.39 20.78 -16.89
C GLU A 53 -4.01 19.31 -16.80
N SER A 54 -4.46 18.60 -15.73
CA SER A 54 -4.12 17.18 -15.56
C SER A 54 -4.89 16.29 -16.55
N PRO A 55 -4.23 15.31 -17.18
CA PRO A 55 -4.89 14.32 -18.01
C PRO A 55 -5.89 13.46 -17.22
N PHE A 56 -5.80 13.48 -15.89
CA PHE A 56 -6.70 12.77 -14.98
C PHE A 56 -7.92 13.61 -14.58
N ARG A 57 -8.00 14.86 -15.00
CA ARG A 57 -9.09 15.83 -14.70
C ARG A 57 -9.24 16.11 -13.21
N GLY A 58 -8.16 16.09 -12.46
CA GLY A 58 -8.11 16.36 -11.04
C GLY A 58 -6.76 15.98 -10.45
N PRO A 59 -6.56 16.25 -9.15
CA PRO A 59 -5.35 15.82 -8.46
C PRO A 59 -5.31 14.30 -8.35
N ILE A 60 -4.10 13.75 -8.29
CA ILE A 60 -3.87 12.34 -8.04
C ILE A 60 -3.02 12.16 -6.78
N ALA A 61 -3.20 11.04 -6.08
CA ALA A 61 -2.33 10.69 -4.98
C ALA A 61 -0.90 10.40 -5.49
N HIS A 62 0.10 10.71 -4.67
CA HIS A 62 1.46 10.25 -4.92
C HIS A 62 1.49 8.72 -4.99
N GLY A 63 2.22 8.17 -5.93
CA GLY A 63 2.41 6.73 -6.01
C GLY A 63 3.04 6.18 -4.73
N TYR A 64 4.01 6.89 -4.17
CA TYR A 64 4.66 6.52 -2.91
C TYR A 64 3.74 6.62 -1.68
N LEU A 65 2.76 7.53 -1.66
CA LEU A 65 1.72 7.53 -0.63
C LEU A 65 0.89 6.25 -0.72
N THR A 66 0.45 5.88 -1.92
CA THR A 66 -0.30 4.64 -2.15
C THR A 66 0.50 3.41 -1.71
N LEU A 67 1.80 3.38 -2.00
CA LEU A 67 2.69 2.32 -1.56
C LEU A 67 2.85 2.29 -0.04
N ALA A 68 2.99 3.45 0.61
CA ALA A 68 3.10 3.54 2.07
C ALA A 68 1.83 3.01 2.79
N MET A 69 0.66 3.10 2.15
CA MET A 69 -0.57 2.53 2.69
C MET A 69 -0.59 1.00 2.75
N VAL A 70 0.31 0.32 2.04
CA VAL A 70 0.41 -1.16 2.09
C VAL A 70 0.69 -1.64 3.51
N ALA A 71 1.57 -0.98 4.26
CA ALA A 71 1.92 -1.38 5.61
C ALA A 71 0.72 -1.38 6.59
N PRO A 72 -0.02 -0.26 6.77
CA PRO A 72 -1.18 -0.26 7.66
C PRO A 72 -2.32 -1.17 7.18
N LEU A 73 -2.54 -1.31 5.87
CA LEU A 73 -3.56 -2.20 5.32
C LEU A 73 -3.19 -3.68 5.54
N ALA A 74 -1.92 -4.02 5.41
CA ALA A 74 -1.42 -5.34 5.69
C ALA A 74 -1.53 -5.70 7.19
N MET A 75 -1.34 -4.72 8.09
CA MET A 75 -1.58 -4.91 9.53
C MET A 75 -3.04 -5.22 9.85
N GLN A 76 -4.01 -4.64 9.13
CA GLN A 76 -5.44 -4.94 9.32
C GLN A 76 -5.76 -6.42 9.10
N ILE A 77 -5.10 -7.07 8.17
CA ILE A 77 -5.30 -8.49 7.88
C ILE A 77 -4.43 -9.42 8.73
N GLY A 78 -3.61 -8.85 9.64
CA GLY A 78 -2.82 -9.63 10.58
C GLY A 78 -1.66 -10.40 9.95
N ILE A 79 -0.90 -9.76 9.05
CA ILE A 79 0.27 -10.40 8.41
C ILE A 79 1.46 -10.57 9.34
N ILE A 80 1.50 -9.86 10.46
CA ILE A 80 2.56 -10.01 11.46
C ILE A 80 2.21 -11.22 12.33
N PRO A 81 3.08 -12.26 12.37
CA PRO A 81 2.86 -13.41 13.23
C PRO A 81 2.72 -13.00 14.70
N LYS A 82 1.80 -13.65 15.41
CA LYS A 82 1.51 -13.33 16.83
C LYS A 82 2.67 -13.56 17.79
N ASP A 83 3.63 -14.37 17.39
CA ASP A 83 4.86 -14.70 18.10
C ASP A 83 6.08 -13.89 17.61
N ALA A 84 5.90 -12.95 16.68
CA ALA A 84 6.93 -12.02 16.26
C ALA A 84 6.89 -10.74 17.11
N ALA A 85 8.07 -10.24 17.51
CA ALA A 85 8.19 -9.00 18.29
C ALA A 85 7.82 -7.75 17.45
N ALA A 86 8.11 -7.77 16.15
CA ALA A 86 7.82 -6.67 15.21
C ALA A 86 7.90 -7.17 13.76
N GLY A 87 7.29 -6.40 12.85
CA GLY A 87 7.46 -6.56 11.40
C GLY A 87 8.23 -5.37 10.82
N LEU A 88 9.27 -5.64 10.06
CA LEU A 88 10.07 -4.61 9.38
C LEU A 88 9.85 -4.71 7.87
N ASN A 89 9.69 -3.56 7.22
CA ASN A 89 9.66 -3.47 5.76
C ASN A 89 11.08 -3.65 5.24
N TYR A 90 11.39 -4.84 4.74
CA TYR A 90 12.73 -5.18 4.25
C TYR A 90 12.96 -4.69 2.83
N GLY A 91 11.98 -4.85 1.96
CA GLY A 91 12.08 -4.46 0.56
C GLY A 91 10.86 -4.82 -0.26
N ILE A 92 10.91 -4.45 -1.53
CA ILE A 92 9.88 -4.70 -2.53
C ILE A 92 10.58 -5.16 -3.80
N ASP A 93 10.24 -6.34 -4.31
CA ASP A 93 10.86 -6.88 -5.52
C ASP A 93 10.40 -6.12 -6.77
N LYS A 94 9.13 -5.73 -6.81
CA LYS A 94 8.56 -5.03 -7.96
C LYS A 94 7.31 -4.26 -7.58
N THR A 95 7.25 -2.99 -7.99
CA THR A 95 6.05 -2.15 -7.88
C THR A 95 5.76 -1.48 -9.21
N ARG A 96 4.49 -1.42 -9.57
CA ARG A 96 3.99 -0.61 -10.68
C ARG A 96 2.75 0.13 -10.25
N PHE A 97 2.71 1.43 -10.48
CA PHE A 97 1.52 2.24 -10.27
C PHE A 97 0.70 2.23 -11.55
N VAL A 98 -0.49 1.65 -11.48
CA VAL A 98 -1.40 1.55 -12.62
C VAL A 98 -2.57 2.50 -12.39
N PHE A 99 -2.70 3.49 -13.25
CA PHE A 99 -3.80 4.45 -13.17
C PHE A 99 -5.02 3.88 -13.91
N TRP A 100 -6.08 3.52 -13.15
CA TRP A 100 -7.34 3.07 -13.74
C TRP A 100 -8.18 4.28 -14.13
N ARG A 101 -8.73 4.27 -15.34
CA ARG A 101 -9.55 5.35 -15.91
C ARG A 101 -10.85 5.66 -15.16
N ARG A 102 -11.22 4.93 -14.13
CA ARG A 102 -12.41 5.19 -13.34
C ARG A 102 -12.06 6.05 -12.13
N TYR A 103 -11.97 7.35 -12.37
CA TYR A 103 -11.89 8.35 -11.33
C TYR A 103 -13.20 8.37 -10.53
N ARG A 104 -13.17 7.95 -9.28
CA ARG A 104 -14.13 8.35 -8.26
C ARG A 104 -13.51 9.48 -7.46
N PRO A 105 -14.31 10.43 -6.89
CA PRO A 105 -13.78 11.66 -6.28
C PRO A 105 -12.88 11.44 -5.04
N ALA A 106 -12.69 10.23 -4.57
CA ALA A 106 -11.65 9.87 -3.62
C ALA A 106 -10.97 8.57 -4.08
N PRO A 107 -9.64 8.55 -4.27
CA PRO A 107 -8.92 7.31 -4.54
C PRO A 107 -9.12 6.35 -3.36
N VAL A 108 -9.49 5.12 -3.66
CA VAL A 108 -9.76 4.09 -2.67
C VAL A 108 -8.74 2.99 -2.87
N CYS A 109 -8.03 2.60 -1.81
CA CYS A 109 -7.00 1.58 -1.85
C CYS A 109 -7.42 0.36 -1.02
N GLY A 110 -7.39 -0.80 -1.65
CA GLY A 110 -7.51 -2.10 -0.96
C GLY A 110 -6.26 -2.92 -1.21
N CYS A 111 -5.87 -3.75 -0.26
CA CYS A 111 -4.67 -4.57 -0.33
C CYS A 111 -5.02 -6.04 -0.15
N ALA A 112 -4.52 -6.88 -1.07
CA ALA A 112 -4.45 -8.32 -0.88
C ALA A 112 -2.98 -8.69 -0.64
N SER A 113 -2.70 -9.49 0.39
CA SER A 113 -1.34 -9.92 0.72
C SER A 113 -1.15 -11.40 0.38
N LEU A 114 -0.11 -11.67 -0.40
CA LEU A 114 0.32 -13.01 -0.79
C LEU A 114 1.76 -13.22 -0.31
N LEU A 115 2.04 -14.38 0.27
CA LEU A 115 3.42 -14.79 0.55
C LEU A 115 4.04 -15.36 -0.72
N PRO A 116 5.17 -14.80 -1.22
CA PRO A 116 5.81 -15.30 -2.43
C PRO A 116 6.51 -16.65 -2.19
N GLU A 117 6.56 -17.49 -3.21
CA GLU A 117 7.26 -18.79 -3.14
C GLU A 117 8.77 -18.66 -2.86
N SER A 118 9.36 -17.51 -3.18
CA SER A 118 10.80 -17.25 -2.94
C SER A 118 11.19 -17.20 -1.46
N SER A 119 10.23 -17.08 -0.54
CA SER A 119 10.51 -17.04 0.91
C SER A 119 11.08 -18.34 1.49
N ARG A 120 11.13 -19.42 0.70
CA ARG A 120 11.70 -20.73 1.11
C ARG A 120 13.22 -20.74 1.28
N ARG A 121 13.94 -19.67 0.84
CA ARG A 121 15.42 -19.72 0.76
C ARG A 121 16.17 -19.15 1.96
N THR A 122 15.52 -18.56 2.96
CA THR A 122 16.20 -17.86 4.06
C THR A 122 16.07 -18.50 5.44
N ALA A 123 15.42 -19.65 5.57
CA ALA A 123 15.31 -20.37 6.86
C ALA A 123 16.44 -21.38 7.11
N GLY A 124 17.54 -21.30 6.36
CA GLY A 124 18.66 -22.24 6.47
C GLY A 124 20.02 -21.53 6.38
N LYS A 125 20.42 -20.84 7.44
CA LYS A 125 21.84 -20.72 7.89
C LYS A 125 21.89 -20.08 9.26
#